data_76062d55f2444bf709692a3be70cf0c7
#
_entry.id   76062d55f2444bf709692a3be70cf0c7
#
_cell.length_a   1.000
_cell.length_b   1.000
_cell.length_c   1.000
_cell.angle_alpha   90.00
_cell.angle_beta   90.00
_cell.angle_gamma   90.00
#
_symmetry.space_group_name_H-M   'P 1'
#
loop_
_entity.id
_entity.type
_entity.pdbx_description
1 polymer ?
#
loop_
_entity_poly.entity_id
_entity_poly.type
_entity_poly.pdbx_seq_one_letter_code
_entity_poly.pdbx_strand_id
1 'polypeptide(L)'
;MCAVCLVASCEPRVGYARLAANLCYDDCETALDGGESPASPYLEQLRQALELARAHQERRIEKGAVIIERPDITINLEGAGENITVSLDEDPLAPKAHLLVSELMVLTNAALAAWAKEHGVTLLHRTQDVAIPKEFSGIWQTPLEIARVVKALAPAVLETNPRPHAGLGEAMYAPSTSPLRRYPDMINETQIISLLRDGKPRWSKEELDTLLPLLNAHLDAAGQVQRFRPRYWKLLYFKQQGDRWWPAVITDENDAFVTVNMPKEQMIVRARRQFFGERTHPGQELEIRLGKVHPLQNDFQLLETREI
;
A
#
# COMPACT_ATOMS: atom_id res chain seq x y z
N MET A 1 -19.42 4.67 26.50
CA MET A 1 -20.07 5.18 25.27
C MET A 1 -20.10 4.06 24.27
N CYS A 2 -21.27 3.76 23.75
CA CYS A 2 -21.48 2.65 22.82
C CYS A 2 -20.64 2.89 21.56
N ALA A 3 -19.89 1.87 21.12
CA ALA A 3 -19.14 1.94 19.87
C ALA A 3 -20.13 2.30 18.75
N VAL A 4 -20.00 3.49 18.20
CA VAL A 4 -20.81 3.94 17.08
C VAL A 4 -20.55 2.95 15.93
N CYS A 5 -21.58 2.22 15.51
CA CYS A 5 -21.50 1.40 14.31
C CYS A 5 -21.38 2.37 13.12
N LEU A 6 -20.20 2.47 12.49
CA LEU A 6 -19.97 3.40 11.38
C LEU A 6 -20.83 3.09 10.16
N VAL A 7 -21.19 1.81 9.99
CA VAL A 7 -22.08 1.34 8.92
C VAL A 7 -23.24 0.58 9.54
N ALA A 8 -24.43 1.16 9.46
CA ALA A 8 -25.65 0.54 9.96
C ALA A 8 -26.23 -0.50 8.97
N SER A 9 -26.09 -0.23 7.66
CA SER A 9 -26.50 -1.13 6.59
C SER A 9 -25.67 -0.89 5.33
N CYS A 10 -25.54 -1.92 4.52
CA CYS A 10 -24.93 -1.85 3.19
C CYS A 10 -25.94 -2.38 2.17
N GLU A 11 -26.30 -1.54 1.20
CA GLU A 11 -27.22 -1.90 0.11
C GLU A 11 -26.57 -1.59 -1.24
N PRO A 12 -25.83 -2.53 -1.84
CA PRO A 12 -25.27 -2.35 -3.17
C PRO A 12 -26.36 -2.16 -4.21
N ARG A 13 -26.15 -1.22 -5.13
CA ARG A 13 -27.08 -0.94 -6.23
C ARG A 13 -26.30 -0.80 -7.54
N VAL A 14 -26.90 -1.27 -8.62
CA VAL A 14 -26.37 -1.08 -9.97
C VAL A 14 -27.10 0.08 -10.64
N GLY A 15 -26.35 1.06 -11.11
CA GLY A 15 -26.93 2.25 -11.72
C GLY A 15 -25.89 3.13 -12.42
N TYR A 16 -26.36 4.27 -12.93
CA TYR A 16 -25.51 5.31 -13.49
C TYR A 16 -25.36 6.45 -12.49
N ALA A 17 -24.13 6.88 -12.26
CA ALA A 17 -23.84 8.04 -11.44
C ALA A 17 -23.29 9.18 -12.32
N ARG A 18 -23.85 10.37 -12.16
CA ARG A 18 -23.29 11.59 -12.75
C ARG A 18 -22.21 12.14 -11.81
N LEU A 19 -20.98 12.13 -12.27
CA LEU A 19 -19.88 12.74 -11.52
C LEU A 19 -20.04 14.25 -11.53
N ALA A 20 -20.03 14.86 -10.35
CA ALA A 20 -20.09 16.33 -10.21
C ALA A 20 -18.73 16.97 -10.49
N ALA A 21 -17.65 16.30 -10.10
CA ALA A 21 -16.26 16.72 -10.32
C ALA A 21 -15.32 15.52 -10.37
N ASN A 22 -14.16 15.71 -10.99
CA ASN A 22 -13.01 14.82 -10.90
C ASN A 22 -11.90 15.59 -10.16
N LEU A 23 -11.70 15.28 -8.90
CA LEU A 23 -10.79 15.97 -8.00
C LEU A 23 -9.47 15.20 -7.87
N CYS A 24 -8.35 15.91 -7.71
CA CYS A 24 -7.06 15.31 -7.35
C CYS A 24 -6.77 15.47 -5.85
N TYR A 25 -5.77 14.73 -5.35
CA TYR A 25 -5.39 14.76 -3.93
C TYR A 25 -4.96 16.15 -3.48
N ASP A 26 -4.14 16.85 -4.28
CA ASP A 26 -3.61 18.18 -3.95
C ASP A 26 -4.70 19.23 -3.85
N ASP A 27 -5.69 19.20 -4.76
CA ASP A 27 -6.83 20.09 -4.71
C ASP A 27 -7.67 19.88 -3.43
N CYS A 28 -7.89 18.60 -3.08
CA CYS A 28 -8.63 18.24 -1.87
C CYS A 28 -7.86 18.63 -0.60
N GLU A 29 -6.55 18.39 -0.55
CA GLU A 29 -5.71 18.78 0.58
C GLU A 29 -5.71 20.29 0.77
N THR A 30 -5.50 21.05 -0.32
CA THR A 30 -5.53 22.52 -0.32
C THR A 30 -6.85 23.05 0.22
N ALA A 31 -7.99 22.50 -0.24
CA ALA A 31 -9.29 22.92 0.26
C ALA A 31 -9.48 22.57 1.74
N LEU A 32 -9.06 21.39 2.18
CA LEU A 32 -9.15 20.93 3.57
C LEU A 32 -8.24 21.75 4.52
N ASP A 33 -7.16 22.35 3.98
CA ASP A 33 -6.28 23.28 4.70
C ASP A 33 -6.79 24.71 4.71
N GLY A 34 -7.91 24.98 4.05
CA GLY A 34 -8.55 26.30 3.98
C GLY A 34 -8.03 27.19 2.84
N GLY A 35 -7.27 26.61 1.91
CA GLY A 35 -6.88 27.26 0.66
C GLY A 35 -7.98 27.19 -0.41
N GLU A 36 -7.83 28.01 -1.45
CA GLU A 36 -8.72 27.99 -2.61
C GLU A 36 -8.22 27.01 -3.67
N SER A 37 -9.08 26.11 -4.13
CA SER A 37 -8.78 25.09 -5.12
C SER A 37 -10.06 24.66 -5.87
N PRO A 38 -9.96 23.88 -6.97
CA PRO A 38 -11.10 23.25 -7.64
C PRO A 38 -11.98 22.40 -6.72
N ALA A 39 -11.46 21.94 -5.59
CA ALA A 39 -12.20 21.17 -4.59
C ALA A 39 -13.00 22.04 -3.59
N SER A 40 -12.76 23.35 -3.53
CA SER A 40 -13.42 24.26 -2.58
C SER A 40 -14.96 24.20 -2.59
N PRO A 41 -15.65 24.04 -3.74
CA PRO A 41 -17.11 23.88 -3.76
C PRO A 41 -17.62 22.65 -3.03
N TYR A 42 -16.75 21.66 -2.75
CA TYR A 42 -17.08 20.39 -2.11
C TYR A 42 -16.50 20.27 -0.70
N LEU A 43 -16.02 21.38 -0.13
CA LEU A 43 -15.31 21.38 1.16
C LEU A 43 -16.12 20.75 2.29
N GLU A 44 -17.43 21.02 2.35
CA GLU A 44 -18.28 20.46 3.40
C GLU A 44 -18.36 18.93 3.31
N GLN A 45 -18.55 18.40 2.09
CA GLN A 45 -18.56 16.94 1.85
C GLN A 45 -17.21 16.30 2.14
N LEU A 46 -16.11 16.97 1.79
CA LEU A 46 -14.76 16.52 2.08
C LEU A 46 -14.49 16.48 3.59
N ARG A 47 -14.96 17.47 4.35
CA ARG A 47 -14.83 17.49 5.81
C ARG A 47 -15.60 16.36 6.47
N GLN A 48 -16.85 16.13 6.08
CA GLN A 48 -17.67 15.03 6.58
C GLN A 48 -17.05 13.67 6.25
N ALA A 49 -16.57 13.50 5.03
CA ALA A 49 -15.88 12.28 4.62
C ALA A 49 -14.56 12.05 5.39
N LEU A 50 -13.80 13.14 5.66
CA LEU A 50 -12.58 13.08 6.44
C LEU A 50 -12.86 12.73 7.92
N GLU A 51 -13.92 13.25 8.50
CA GLU A 51 -14.35 12.91 9.86
C GLU A 51 -14.69 11.41 9.96
N LEU A 52 -15.47 10.90 9.00
CA LEU A 52 -15.78 9.47 8.90
C LEU A 52 -14.51 8.63 8.73
N ALA A 53 -13.59 9.06 7.87
CA ALA A 53 -12.33 8.35 7.62
C ALA A 53 -11.47 8.26 8.89
N ARG A 54 -11.35 9.35 9.65
CA ARG A 54 -10.63 9.37 10.93
C ARG A 54 -11.26 8.41 11.94
N ALA A 55 -12.56 8.49 12.12
CA ALA A 55 -13.27 7.58 13.03
C ALA A 55 -13.11 6.11 12.65
N HIS A 56 -13.08 5.82 11.33
CA HIS A 56 -12.85 4.47 10.83
C HIS A 56 -11.40 4.02 11.07
N GLN A 57 -10.42 4.87 10.81
CA GLN A 57 -9.00 4.58 11.08
C GLN A 57 -8.75 4.28 12.56
N GLU A 58 -9.25 5.13 13.46
CA GLU A 58 -9.13 4.93 14.91
C GLU A 58 -9.69 3.57 15.35
N ARG A 59 -10.89 3.23 14.86
CA ARG A 59 -11.50 1.93 15.15
C ARG A 59 -10.70 0.74 14.60
N ARG A 60 -10.09 0.88 13.43
CA ARG A 60 -9.21 -0.15 12.88
C ARG A 60 -7.95 -0.32 13.73
N ILE A 61 -7.35 0.78 14.18
CA ILE A 61 -6.19 0.77 15.08
C ILE A 61 -6.55 0.08 16.41
N GLU A 62 -7.70 0.37 17.01
CA GLU A 62 -8.18 -0.33 18.19
C GLU A 62 -8.30 -1.86 17.99
N LYS A 63 -8.58 -2.28 16.75
CA LYS A 63 -8.66 -3.69 16.36
C LYS A 63 -7.33 -4.30 15.91
N GLY A 64 -6.23 -3.55 16.00
CA GLY A 64 -4.90 -4.03 15.68
C GLY A 64 -4.38 -3.65 14.29
N ALA A 65 -5.02 -2.72 13.59
CA ALA A 65 -4.53 -2.28 12.27
C ALA A 65 -3.12 -1.71 12.34
N VAL A 66 -2.34 -2.02 11.29
CA VAL A 66 -0.99 -1.52 11.06
C VAL A 66 -1.03 -0.61 9.85
N ILE A 67 -0.78 0.66 10.06
CA ILE A 67 -0.83 1.69 9.03
C ILE A 67 0.59 2.21 8.80
N ILE A 68 1.04 2.14 7.55
CA ILE A 68 2.35 2.66 7.14
C ILE A 68 2.10 3.95 6.36
N GLU A 69 2.57 5.06 6.90
CA GLU A 69 2.51 6.37 6.27
C GLU A 69 3.92 6.83 5.91
N ARG A 70 4.16 7.05 4.66
CA ARG A 70 5.40 7.65 4.14
C ARG A 70 5.09 8.42 2.88
N PRO A 71 5.86 9.47 2.55
CA PRO A 71 5.74 10.13 1.25
C PRO A 71 5.91 9.12 0.13
N ASP A 72 5.18 9.28 -0.95
CA ASP A 72 5.44 8.53 -2.19
C ASP A 72 6.56 9.20 -2.98
N ILE A 73 7.20 8.45 -3.86
CA ILE A 73 8.25 8.96 -4.76
C ILE A 73 7.78 8.76 -6.19
N THR A 74 7.66 9.87 -6.90
CA THR A 74 7.44 9.86 -8.33
C THR A 74 8.76 9.70 -9.06
N ILE A 75 8.79 8.72 -9.97
CA ILE A 75 9.93 8.45 -10.84
C ILE A 75 9.63 9.09 -12.19
N ASN A 76 10.32 10.18 -12.50
CA ASN A 76 10.18 10.87 -13.77
C ASN A 76 11.22 10.38 -14.77
N LEU A 77 10.77 10.19 -16.01
CA LEU A 77 11.56 9.71 -17.12
C LEU A 77 11.53 10.72 -18.25
N GLU A 78 12.68 11.26 -18.59
CA GLU A 78 12.82 12.19 -19.73
C GLU A 78 13.71 11.56 -20.81
N GLY A 79 13.37 11.79 -22.07
CA GLY A 79 14.10 11.22 -23.22
C GLY A 79 13.54 9.89 -23.69
N ALA A 80 14.32 9.17 -24.51
CA ALA A 80 13.91 7.90 -25.09
C ALA A 80 15.13 6.98 -25.34
N GLY A 81 14.88 5.67 -25.35
CA GLY A 81 15.91 4.66 -25.64
C GLY A 81 17.05 4.68 -24.61
N GLU A 82 18.28 4.77 -25.08
CA GLU A 82 19.48 4.80 -24.24
C GLU A 82 19.73 6.16 -23.58
N ASN A 83 19.03 7.21 -24.01
CA ASN A 83 19.18 8.59 -23.52
C ASN A 83 18.10 8.95 -22.49
N ILE A 84 17.54 7.97 -21.80
CA ILE A 84 16.58 8.22 -20.72
C ILE A 84 17.31 8.79 -19.50
N THR A 85 16.87 9.95 -19.03
CA THR A 85 17.26 10.54 -17.75
C THR A 85 16.20 10.25 -16.72
N VAL A 86 16.63 9.85 -15.52
CA VAL A 86 15.74 9.54 -14.39
C VAL A 86 15.90 10.59 -13.32
N SER A 87 14.81 11.18 -12.86
CA SER A 87 14.75 11.95 -11.62
C SER A 87 13.79 11.30 -10.61
N LEU A 88 14.04 11.57 -9.34
CA LEU A 88 13.18 11.12 -8.23
C LEU A 88 12.70 12.36 -7.51
N ASP A 89 11.39 12.56 -7.50
CA ASP A 89 10.75 13.65 -6.79
C ASP A 89 9.88 13.08 -5.67
N GLU A 90 9.93 13.68 -4.51
CA GLU A 90 9.04 13.37 -3.41
C GLU A 90 7.68 14.00 -3.71
N ASP A 91 6.63 13.19 -3.70
CA ASP A 91 5.28 13.69 -3.96
C ASP A 91 4.85 14.64 -2.83
N PRO A 92 4.08 15.69 -3.16
CA PRO A 92 3.49 16.55 -2.15
C PRO A 92 2.72 15.72 -1.10
N LEU A 93 2.88 16.06 0.15
CA LEU A 93 2.12 15.41 1.22
C LEU A 93 0.66 15.86 1.15
N ALA A 94 -0.23 14.93 0.87
CA ALA A 94 -1.67 15.12 0.92
C ALA A 94 -2.31 14.12 1.93
N PRO A 95 -1.91 14.19 3.22
CA PRO A 95 -2.24 13.15 4.20
C PRO A 95 -3.74 13.04 4.46
N LYS A 96 -4.49 14.14 4.45
CA LYS A 96 -5.94 14.14 4.68
C LYS A 96 -6.69 13.54 3.50
N ALA A 97 -6.31 13.92 2.28
CA ALA A 97 -6.92 13.39 1.07
C ALA A 97 -6.62 11.90 0.86
N HIS A 98 -5.38 11.49 1.13
CA HIS A 98 -4.99 10.07 1.11
C HIS A 98 -5.71 9.25 2.18
N LEU A 99 -5.81 9.77 3.42
CA LEU A 99 -6.57 9.14 4.50
C LEU A 99 -8.02 8.93 4.09
N LEU A 100 -8.66 10.00 3.59
CA LEU A 100 -10.06 9.96 3.16
C LEU A 100 -10.30 8.84 2.15
N VAL A 101 -9.52 8.78 1.08
CA VAL A 101 -9.70 7.79 0.02
C VAL A 101 -9.39 6.39 0.51
N SER A 102 -8.27 6.19 1.22
CA SER A 102 -7.86 4.87 1.69
C SER A 102 -8.86 4.28 2.68
N GLU A 103 -9.33 5.06 3.65
CA GLU A 103 -10.28 4.57 4.64
C GLU A 103 -11.66 4.29 4.06
N LEU A 104 -12.16 5.13 3.14
CA LEU A 104 -13.41 4.84 2.45
C LEU A 104 -13.32 3.60 1.55
N MET A 105 -12.17 3.35 0.93
CA MET A 105 -11.95 2.10 0.18
C MET A 105 -11.94 0.88 1.10
N VAL A 106 -11.27 0.95 2.26
CA VAL A 106 -11.26 -0.16 3.23
C VAL A 106 -12.64 -0.42 3.77
N LEU A 107 -13.36 0.64 4.19
CA LEU A 107 -14.73 0.56 4.69
C LEU A 107 -15.67 -0.08 3.67
N THR A 108 -15.62 0.36 2.40
CA THR A 108 -16.45 -0.19 1.32
C THR A 108 -16.17 -1.67 1.09
N ASN A 109 -14.90 -2.05 0.99
CA ASN A 109 -14.52 -3.45 0.75
C ASN A 109 -14.90 -4.37 1.92
N ALA A 110 -14.80 -3.90 3.16
CA ALA A 110 -15.25 -4.64 4.34
C ALA A 110 -16.77 -4.76 4.40
N ALA A 111 -17.51 -3.68 4.12
CA ALA A 111 -18.96 -3.67 4.09
C ALA A 111 -19.53 -4.59 2.99
N LEU A 112 -18.95 -4.56 1.80
CA LEU A 112 -19.35 -5.46 0.70
C LEU A 112 -19.06 -6.93 1.03
N ALA A 113 -17.93 -7.21 1.70
CA ALA A 113 -17.61 -8.57 2.16
C ALA A 113 -18.64 -9.09 3.17
N ALA A 114 -19.04 -8.25 4.12
CA ALA A 114 -20.08 -8.60 5.10
C ALA A 114 -21.43 -8.81 4.43
N TRP A 115 -21.85 -7.89 3.57
CA TRP A 115 -23.09 -7.99 2.81
C TRP A 115 -23.15 -9.28 1.96
N ALA A 116 -22.08 -9.59 1.24
CA ALA A 116 -22.03 -10.78 0.41
C ALA A 116 -22.16 -12.07 1.23
N LYS A 117 -21.51 -12.12 2.40
CA LYS A 117 -21.65 -13.24 3.35
C LYS A 117 -23.10 -13.42 3.81
N GLU A 118 -23.79 -12.34 4.18
CA GLU A 118 -25.19 -12.36 4.61
C GLU A 118 -26.14 -12.84 3.49
N HIS A 119 -25.80 -12.56 2.23
CA HIS A 119 -26.59 -12.95 1.05
C HIS A 119 -26.12 -14.27 0.41
N GLY A 120 -25.20 -15.00 1.05
CA GLY A 120 -24.72 -16.29 0.56
C GLY A 120 -23.91 -16.20 -0.74
N VAL A 121 -23.32 -15.06 -1.04
CA VAL A 121 -22.46 -14.84 -2.23
C VAL A 121 -21.01 -15.07 -1.88
N THR A 122 -20.37 -16.01 -2.57
CA THR A 122 -18.93 -16.22 -2.43
C THR A 122 -18.16 -15.12 -3.16
N LEU A 123 -17.29 -14.42 -2.45
CA LEU A 123 -16.35 -13.45 -2.99
C LEU A 123 -14.90 -13.95 -2.84
N LEU A 124 -13.99 -13.33 -3.55
CA LEU A 124 -12.56 -13.46 -3.33
C LEU A 124 -12.16 -12.50 -2.19
N HIS A 125 -11.73 -13.07 -1.07
CA HIS A 125 -11.28 -12.33 0.10
C HIS A 125 -9.76 -12.20 0.08
N ARG A 126 -9.26 -11.04 0.48
CA ARG A 126 -7.85 -10.86 0.82
C ARG A 126 -7.70 -11.02 2.31
N THR A 127 -7.02 -12.08 2.72
CA THR A 127 -6.93 -12.49 4.12
C THR A 127 -5.50 -12.42 4.63
N GLN A 128 -5.34 -12.13 5.90
CA GLN A 128 -4.06 -12.13 6.61
C GLN A 128 -4.35 -12.62 8.03
N ASP A 129 -4.49 -13.94 8.15
CA ASP A 129 -4.88 -14.60 9.40
C ASP A 129 -3.64 -14.88 10.25
N VAL A 130 -3.12 -13.82 10.88
CA VAL A 130 -1.95 -13.85 11.76
C VAL A 130 -2.21 -13.05 13.01
N ALA A 131 -1.61 -13.45 14.13
CA ALA A 131 -1.61 -12.65 15.33
C ALA A 131 -0.54 -11.57 15.23
N ILE A 132 -0.96 -10.31 15.12
CA ILE A 132 -0.06 -9.16 15.18
C ILE A 132 0.03 -8.71 16.64
N PRO A 133 1.24 -8.58 17.23
CA PRO A 133 1.39 -8.05 18.57
C PRO A 133 0.76 -6.64 18.70
N LYS A 134 0.10 -6.38 19.82
CA LYS A 134 -0.63 -5.11 20.02
C LYS A 134 0.25 -3.86 19.93
N GLU A 135 1.53 -3.99 20.29
CA GLU A 135 2.50 -2.91 20.17
C GLU A 135 2.77 -2.46 18.72
N PHE A 136 2.37 -3.25 17.72
CA PHE A 136 2.47 -2.89 16.31
C PHE A 136 1.19 -2.29 15.74
N SER A 137 0.12 -2.21 16.55
CA SER A 137 -1.09 -1.48 16.15
C SER A 137 -0.82 0.02 16.14
N GLY A 138 -1.19 0.71 15.07
CA GLY A 138 -1.01 2.17 14.97
C GLY A 138 -0.46 2.63 13.63
N ILE A 139 0.06 3.86 13.63
CA ILE A 139 0.61 4.53 12.46
C ILE A 139 2.13 4.59 12.59
N TRP A 140 2.84 4.17 11.54
CA TRP A 140 4.30 4.05 11.51
C TRP A 140 4.86 4.84 10.34
N GLN A 141 5.80 5.75 10.62
CA GLN A 141 6.30 6.73 9.65
C GLN A 141 7.81 6.62 9.42
N THR A 142 8.59 6.27 10.43
CA THR A 142 10.05 6.23 10.28
C THR A 142 10.52 4.92 9.62
N PRO A 143 11.63 4.94 8.85
CA PRO A 143 12.17 3.74 8.21
C PRO A 143 12.45 2.59 9.18
N LEU A 144 12.93 2.90 10.39
CA LEU A 144 13.22 1.89 11.41
C LEU A 144 11.95 1.24 11.95
N GLU A 145 10.95 2.03 12.30
CA GLU A 145 9.66 1.53 12.78
C GLU A 145 8.97 0.67 11.73
N ILE A 146 8.91 1.18 10.48
CA ILE A 146 8.33 0.45 9.35
C ILE A 146 9.04 -0.90 9.16
N ALA A 147 10.37 -0.92 9.20
CA ALA A 147 11.13 -2.16 9.05
C ALA A 147 10.81 -3.19 10.15
N ARG A 148 10.62 -2.74 11.39
CA ARG A 148 10.23 -3.61 12.53
C ARG A 148 8.82 -4.18 12.35
N VAL A 149 7.87 -3.32 11.99
CA VAL A 149 6.46 -3.71 11.85
C VAL A 149 6.27 -4.65 10.66
N VAL A 150 6.88 -4.36 9.52
CA VAL A 150 6.77 -5.20 8.31
C VAL A 150 7.25 -6.64 8.56
N LYS A 151 8.24 -6.84 9.43
CA LYS A 151 8.69 -8.20 9.82
C LYS A 151 7.64 -9.01 10.58
N ALA A 152 6.72 -8.36 11.29
CA ALA A 152 5.64 -9.00 12.01
C ALA A 152 4.43 -9.30 11.11
N LEU A 153 4.37 -8.73 9.90
CA LEU A 153 3.30 -8.93 8.97
C LEU A 153 3.58 -10.14 8.07
N ALA A 154 2.63 -11.06 7.97
CA ALA A 154 2.64 -12.08 6.94
C ALA A 154 2.08 -11.52 5.62
N PRO A 155 2.44 -12.08 4.46
CA PRO A 155 1.78 -11.76 3.20
C PRO A 155 0.27 -12.05 3.27
N ALA A 156 -0.54 -11.15 2.73
CA ALA A 156 -1.95 -11.42 2.55
C ALA A 156 -2.16 -12.38 1.38
N VAL A 157 -3.10 -13.31 1.52
CA VAL A 157 -3.47 -14.29 0.50
C VAL A 157 -4.86 -14.01 -0.06
N LEU A 158 -5.11 -14.46 -1.29
CA LEU A 158 -6.42 -14.38 -1.92
C LEU A 158 -7.08 -15.75 -1.85
N GLU A 159 -8.30 -15.82 -1.31
CA GLU A 159 -9.06 -17.04 -1.12
C GLU A 159 -10.58 -16.78 -1.11
N THR A 160 -11.37 -17.84 -1.19
CA THR A 160 -12.85 -17.76 -1.15
C THR A 160 -13.44 -17.80 0.27
N ASN A 161 -12.66 -18.22 1.25
CA ASN A 161 -13.12 -18.28 2.65
C ASN A 161 -12.94 -16.91 3.32
N PRO A 162 -13.98 -16.33 3.93
CA PRO A 162 -13.87 -15.08 4.65
C PRO A 162 -13.10 -15.30 5.96
N ARG A 163 -11.85 -14.81 6.02
CA ARG A 163 -11.01 -14.76 7.21
C ARG A 163 -10.53 -13.34 7.47
N PRO A 164 -10.07 -13.04 8.69
CA PRO A 164 -9.60 -11.69 9.02
C PRO A 164 -8.43 -11.22 8.16
N HIS A 165 -8.34 -9.90 7.99
CA HIS A 165 -7.15 -9.24 7.49
C HIS A 165 -6.52 -8.44 8.64
N ALA A 166 -5.63 -9.08 9.39
CA ALA A 166 -5.09 -8.53 10.63
C ALA A 166 -4.43 -7.16 10.44
N GLY A 167 -3.57 -6.98 9.42
CA GLY A 167 -2.93 -5.70 9.14
C GLY A 167 -3.91 -4.56 8.78
N LEU A 168 -5.13 -4.87 8.33
CA LEU A 168 -6.18 -3.88 8.15
C LEU A 168 -7.08 -3.70 9.39
N GLY A 169 -7.01 -4.59 10.37
CA GLY A 169 -7.93 -4.59 11.52
C GLY A 169 -9.37 -4.94 11.14
N GLU A 170 -9.57 -5.66 10.02
CA GLU A 170 -10.89 -6.01 9.50
C GLU A 170 -11.17 -7.50 9.63
N ALA A 171 -12.40 -7.84 10.08
CA ALA A 171 -12.84 -9.22 10.23
C ALA A 171 -13.03 -9.94 8.88
N MET A 172 -13.32 -9.18 7.82
CA MET A 172 -13.44 -9.65 6.44
C MET A 172 -13.08 -8.51 5.49
N TYR A 173 -12.43 -8.84 4.38
CA TYR A 173 -12.05 -7.87 3.38
C TYR A 173 -12.09 -8.49 1.97
N ALA A 174 -12.97 -8.00 1.11
CA ALA A 174 -13.10 -8.42 -0.28
C ALA A 174 -12.84 -7.23 -1.21
N PRO A 175 -11.69 -7.19 -1.92
CA PRO A 175 -11.36 -6.08 -2.78
C PRO A 175 -12.39 -5.95 -3.91
N SER A 176 -12.99 -4.76 -4.05
CA SER A 176 -14.06 -4.47 -5.03
C SER A 176 -13.99 -3.05 -5.60
N THR A 177 -13.07 -2.20 -5.10
CA THR A 177 -13.07 -0.76 -5.42
C THR A 177 -12.21 -0.37 -6.63
N SER A 178 -11.57 -1.31 -7.30
CA SER A 178 -10.68 -1.01 -8.43
C SER A 178 -10.76 -2.03 -9.58
N PRO A 179 -11.96 -2.33 -10.11
CA PRO A 179 -12.17 -3.41 -11.10
C PRO A 179 -11.46 -3.20 -12.43
N LEU A 180 -11.20 -1.94 -12.83
CA LEU A 180 -10.52 -1.63 -14.09
C LEU A 180 -9.04 -2.03 -14.12
N ARG A 181 -8.42 -2.21 -12.95
CA ARG A 181 -6.98 -2.49 -12.84
C ARG A 181 -6.63 -3.69 -11.95
N ARG A 182 -7.60 -4.22 -11.21
CA ARG A 182 -7.42 -5.41 -10.36
C ARG A 182 -8.47 -6.46 -10.71
N TYR A 183 -8.03 -7.58 -11.27
CA TYR A 183 -8.91 -8.65 -11.71
C TYR A 183 -9.76 -9.27 -10.58
N PRO A 184 -9.25 -9.48 -9.33
CA PRO A 184 -10.08 -9.93 -8.22
C PRO A 184 -11.27 -9.01 -7.92
N ASP A 185 -11.07 -7.69 -8.02
CA ASP A 185 -12.12 -6.69 -7.81
C ASP A 185 -13.21 -6.83 -8.87
N MET A 186 -12.82 -7.04 -10.14
CA MET A 186 -13.78 -7.27 -11.23
C MET A 186 -14.58 -8.56 -11.01
N ILE A 187 -13.97 -9.65 -10.51
CA ILE A 187 -14.68 -10.87 -10.16
C ILE A 187 -15.70 -10.58 -9.06
N ASN A 188 -15.29 -9.92 -7.98
CA ASN A 188 -16.17 -9.60 -6.86
C ASN A 188 -17.35 -8.71 -7.27
N GLU A 189 -17.10 -7.65 -8.03
CA GLU A 189 -18.19 -6.83 -8.57
C GLU A 189 -19.13 -7.63 -9.48
N THR A 190 -18.60 -8.51 -10.35
CA THR A 190 -19.41 -9.35 -11.20
C THR A 190 -20.31 -10.27 -10.39
N GLN A 191 -19.81 -10.85 -9.30
CA GLN A 191 -20.61 -11.68 -8.38
C GLN A 191 -21.78 -10.89 -7.77
N ILE A 192 -21.51 -9.69 -7.27
CA ILE A 192 -22.49 -8.79 -6.68
C ILE A 192 -23.53 -8.34 -7.73
N ILE A 193 -23.05 -7.88 -8.89
CA ILE A 193 -23.91 -7.40 -9.98
C ILE A 193 -24.82 -8.51 -10.49
N SER A 194 -24.29 -9.74 -10.67
CA SER A 194 -25.10 -10.89 -11.11
C SER A 194 -26.18 -11.24 -10.10
N LEU A 195 -25.87 -11.25 -8.81
CA LEU A 195 -26.89 -11.46 -7.78
C LEU A 195 -27.99 -10.40 -7.84
N LEU A 196 -27.63 -9.12 -7.94
CA LEU A 196 -28.58 -8.01 -7.96
C LEU A 196 -29.45 -7.98 -9.20
N ARG A 197 -28.93 -8.41 -10.36
CA ARG A 197 -29.68 -8.41 -11.64
C ARG A 197 -30.41 -9.71 -11.91
N ASP A 198 -29.76 -10.84 -11.65
CA ASP A 198 -30.19 -12.16 -12.10
C ASP A 198 -30.66 -13.05 -10.94
N GLY A 199 -30.58 -12.55 -9.69
CA GLY A 199 -30.97 -13.29 -8.48
C GLY A 199 -30.03 -14.43 -8.09
N LYS A 200 -28.87 -14.55 -8.76
CA LYS A 200 -27.86 -15.57 -8.49
C LYS A 200 -26.45 -15.05 -8.80
N PRO A 201 -25.43 -15.51 -8.07
CA PRO A 201 -24.05 -15.18 -8.39
C PRO A 201 -23.62 -15.77 -9.74
N ARG A 202 -22.59 -15.17 -10.38
CA ARG A 202 -22.06 -15.61 -11.68
C ARG A 202 -21.35 -16.96 -11.58
N TRP A 203 -20.59 -17.16 -10.50
CA TRP A 203 -19.80 -18.37 -10.26
C TRP A 203 -20.14 -18.97 -8.90
N SER A 204 -20.11 -20.30 -8.83
CA SER A 204 -20.15 -21.03 -7.57
C SER A 204 -18.84 -20.90 -6.79
N LYS A 205 -18.83 -21.31 -5.53
CA LYS A 205 -17.61 -21.37 -4.73
C LYS A 205 -16.58 -22.31 -5.36
N GLU A 206 -17.01 -23.48 -5.83
CA GLU A 206 -16.16 -24.51 -6.44
C GLU A 206 -15.51 -24.02 -7.74
N GLU A 207 -16.23 -23.24 -8.55
CA GLU A 207 -15.70 -22.60 -9.76
C GLU A 207 -14.63 -21.56 -9.40
N LEU A 208 -14.85 -20.73 -8.38
CA LEU A 208 -13.88 -19.76 -7.91
C LEU A 208 -12.65 -20.44 -7.28
N ASP A 209 -12.84 -21.51 -6.50
CA ASP A 209 -11.74 -22.29 -5.92
C ASP A 209 -10.87 -22.91 -7.02
N THR A 210 -11.48 -23.36 -8.13
CA THR A 210 -10.75 -23.88 -9.29
C THR A 210 -9.96 -22.79 -10.02
N LEU A 211 -10.44 -21.57 -10.03
CA LEU A 211 -9.77 -20.42 -10.67
C LEU A 211 -8.59 -19.87 -9.85
N LEU A 212 -8.67 -19.97 -8.52
CA LEU A 212 -7.71 -19.35 -7.59
C LEU A 212 -6.24 -19.67 -7.85
N PRO A 213 -5.81 -20.92 -8.10
CA PRO A 213 -4.40 -21.23 -8.33
C PRO A 213 -3.82 -20.46 -9.52
N LEU A 214 -4.55 -20.41 -10.63
CA LEU A 214 -4.13 -19.67 -11.84
C LEU A 214 -4.11 -18.17 -11.57
N LEU A 215 -5.12 -17.64 -10.90
CA LEU A 215 -5.22 -16.24 -10.55
C LEU A 215 -4.08 -15.80 -9.64
N ASN A 216 -3.78 -16.58 -8.60
CA ASN A 216 -2.66 -16.30 -7.70
C ASN A 216 -1.31 -16.32 -8.44
N ALA A 217 -1.09 -17.29 -9.33
CA ALA A 217 0.14 -17.33 -10.14
C ALA A 217 0.31 -16.07 -11.01
N HIS A 218 -0.76 -15.57 -11.63
CA HIS A 218 -0.72 -14.33 -12.40
C HIS A 218 -0.53 -13.09 -11.53
N LEU A 219 -1.15 -13.04 -10.36
CA LEU A 219 -0.98 -11.93 -9.41
C LEU A 219 0.45 -11.88 -8.86
N ASP A 220 1.05 -13.04 -8.59
CA ASP A 220 2.45 -13.14 -8.15
C ASP A 220 3.41 -12.65 -9.24
N ALA A 221 3.20 -13.07 -10.49
CA ALA A 221 3.99 -12.63 -11.63
C ALA A 221 3.86 -11.11 -11.85
N ALA A 222 2.64 -10.58 -11.83
CA ALA A 222 2.40 -9.13 -11.91
C ALA A 222 3.05 -8.38 -10.74
N GLY A 223 2.96 -8.93 -9.52
CA GLY A 223 3.59 -8.39 -8.33
C GLY A 223 5.12 -8.34 -8.41
N GLN A 224 5.75 -9.33 -9.06
CA GLN A 224 7.19 -9.29 -9.33
C GLN A 224 7.57 -8.12 -10.25
N VAL A 225 6.82 -7.93 -11.34
CA VAL A 225 7.05 -6.80 -12.26
C VAL A 225 6.83 -5.46 -11.56
N GLN A 226 5.77 -5.33 -10.74
CA GLN A 226 5.49 -4.12 -9.98
C GLN A 226 6.59 -3.76 -8.98
N ARG A 227 7.27 -4.74 -8.38
CA ARG A 227 8.41 -4.52 -7.48
C ARG A 227 9.71 -4.24 -8.25
N PHE A 228 9.93 -4.96 -9.34
CA PHE A 228 11.15 -4.83 -10.14
C PHE A 228 11.23 -3.50 -10.88
N ARG A 229 10.14 -3.05 -11.51
CA ARG A 229 10.11 -1.85 -12.35
C ARG A 229 10.56 -0.56 -11.63
N PRO A 230 10.00 -0.18 -10.47
CA PRO A 230 10.47 1.00 -9.75
C PRO A 230 11.93 0.87 -9.31
N ARG A 231 12.32 -0.33 -8.87
CA ARG A 231 13.70 -0.60 -8.45
C ARG A 231 14.68 -0.46 -9.62
N TYR A 232 14.32 -0.94 -10.81
CA TYR A 232 15.12 -0.74 -12.02
C TYR A 232 15.41 0.74 -12.29
N TRP A 233 14.38 1.58 -12.26
CA TRP A 233 14.53 3.02 -12.49
C TRP A 233 15.33 3.71 -11.39
N LYS A 234 15.14 3.35 -10.14
CA LYS A 234 15.96 3.83 -9.03
C LYS A 234 17.44 3.43 -9.19
N LEU A 235 17.72 2.21 -9.61
CA LEU A 235 19.08 1.79 -9.89
C LEU A 235 19.68 2.55 -11.08
N LEU A 236 18.90 2.83 -12.13
CA LEU A 236 19.35 3.66 -13.23
C LEU A 236 19.64 5.10 -12.78
N TYR A 237 18.79 5.66 -11.92
CA TYR A 237 19.05 6.95 -11.28
C TYR A 237 20.37 6.94 -10.52
N PHE A 238 20.63 5.97 -9.64
CA PHE A 238 21.90 5.87 -8.93
C PHE A 238 23.10 5.77 -9.89
N LYS A 239 22.98 4.99 -10.96
CA LYS A 239 24.01 4.88 -11.98
C LYS A 239 24.30 6.22 -12.66
N GLN A 240 23.30 7.05 -12.90
CA GLN A 240 23.43 8.38 -13.54
C GLN A 240 24.01 9.44 -12.62
N GLN A 241 23.81 9.31 -11.29
CA GLN A 241 24.36 10.27 -10.32
C GLN A 241 25.87 10.15 -10.11
N GLY A 242 26.48 9.07 -10.60
CA GLY A 242 27.91 8.84 -10.47
C GLY A 242 28.34 8.49 -9.04
N ASP A 243 29.60 8.78 -8.76
CA ASP A 243 30.22 8.47 -7.48
C ASP A 243 29.91 9.56 -6.44
N ARG A 244 29.07 9.23 -5.45
CA ARG A 244 28.71 10.13 -4.34
C ARG A 244 28.33 9.34 -3.09
N TRP A 245 28.32 10.04 -1.96
CA TRP A 245 27.80 9.54 -0.70
C TRP A 245 26.30 9.73 -0.60
N TRP A 246 25.61 8.74 -0.02
CA TRP A 246 24.17 8.69 0.13
C TRP A 246 23.79 8.53 1.60
N PRO A 247 22.98 9.43 2.16
CA PRO A 247 22.47 9.26 3.52
C PRO A 247 21.63 7.99 3.63
N ALA A 248 21.85 7.25 4.72
CA ALA A 248 21.13 6.02 4.99
C ALA A 248 20.98 5.81 6.51
N VAL A 249 20.01 4.99 6.89
CA VAL A 249 19.78 4.58 8.28
C VAL A 249 19.76 3.06 8.37
N ILE A 250 20.46 2.50 9.37
CA ILE A 250 20.41 1.06 9.63
C ILE A 250 19.02 0.70 10.15
N THR A 251 18.35 -0.22 9.48
CA THR A 251 17.00 -0.68 9.86
C THR A 251 17.01 -2.09 10.43
N ASP A 252 18.02 -2.88 10.13
CA ASP A 252 18.15 -4.25 10.61
C ASP A 252 19.60 -4.75 10.50
N GLU A 253 19.96 -5.69 11.37
CA GLU A 253 21.27 -6.35 11.31
C GLU A 253 21.22 -7.78 11.86
N ASN A 254 22.15 -8.61 11.38
CA ASN A 254 22.49 -9.88 11.95
C ASN A 254 24.00 -10.13 11.81
N ASP A 255 24.48 -11.30 12.21
CA ASP A 255 25.93 -11.62 12.19
C ASP A 255 26.57 -11.50 10.80
N ALA A 256 25.82 -11.73 9.73
CA ALA A 256 26.32 -11.77 8.35
C ALA A 256 26.02 -10.50 7.56
N PHE A 257 24.90 -9.82 7.84
CA PHE A 257 24.39 -8.73 7.01
C PHE A 257 23.86 -7.57 7.84
N VAL A 258 23.99 -6.37 7.27
CA VAL A 258 23.34 -5.14 7.73
C VAL A 258 22.38 -4.69 6.63
N THR A 259 21.20 -4.24 7.02
CA THR A 259 20.20 -3.67 6.12
C THR A 259 20.05 -2.19 6.43
N VAL A 260 20.26 -1.36 5.42
CA VAL A 260 20.07 0.09 5.51
C VAL A 260 18.94 0.54 4.61
N ASN A 261 18.29 1.62 5.00
CA ASN A 261 17.30 2.32 4.19
C ASN A 261 17.86 3.68 3.79
N MET A 262 17.74 4.04 2.53
CA MET A 262 17.99 5.38 1.99
C MET A 262 16.62 6.09 1.94
N PRO A 263 16.29 6.96 2.90
CA PRO A 263 14.92 7.45 3.08
C PRO A 263 14.41 8.25 1.88
N LYS A 264 15.24 9.15 1.34
CA LYS A 264 14.87 10.02 0.20
C LYS A 264 14.58 9.25 -1.08
N GLU A 265 15.36 8.20 -1.35
CA GLU A 265 15.22 7.38 -2.55
C GLU A 265 14.31 6.18 -2.31
N GLN A 266 13.91 5.97 -1.05
CA GLN A 266 13.15 4.79 -0.60
C GLN A 266 13.76 3.49 -1.14
N MET A 267 15.06 3.33 -0.92
CA MET A 267 15.82 2.19 -1.40
C MET A 267 16.37 1.42 -0.21
N ILE A 268 16.10 0.12 -0.19
CA ILE A 268 16.66 -0.79 0.82
C ILE A 268 17.90 -1.45 0.24
N VAL A 269 18.99 -1.37 0.99
CA VAL A 269 20.29 -1.96 0.68
C VAL A 269 20.64 -2.97 1.74
N ARG A 270 20.89 -4.23 1.34
CA ARG A 270 21.39 -5.27 2.22
C ARG A 270 22.80 -5.64 1.81
N ALA A 271 23.75 -5.46 2.71
CA ALA A 271 25.16 -5.73 2.44
C ALA A 271 25.80 -6.53 3.57
N ARG A 272 26.95 -7.15 3.28
CA ARG A 272 27.69 -7.91 4.27
C ARG A 272 28.20 -7.01 5.40
N ARG A 273 28.18 -7.49 6.64
CA ARG A 273 28.62 -6.74 7.83
C ARG A 273 30.03 -6.18 7.70
N GLN A 274 30.91 -6.82 6.98
CA GLN A 274 32.29 -6.36 6.76
C GLN A 274 32.44 -4.97 6.13
N PHE A 275 31.39 -4.44 5.49
CA PHE A 275 31.37 -3.09 4.92
C PHE A 275 31.00 -2.01 5.94
N PHE A 276 30.61 -2.41 7.13
CA PHE A 276 30.18 -1.52 8.22
C PHE A 276 31.19 -1.60 9.37
N GLY A 277 31.24 -0.57 10.20
CA GLY A 277 32.11 -0.56 11.38
C GLY A 277 31.80 -1.70 12.37
N GLU A 278 32.69 -1.91 13.34
CA GLU A 278 32.55 -2.99 14.33
C GLU A 278 31.31 -2.85 15.22
N ARG A 279 30.83 -1.62 15.41
CA ARG A 279 29.67 -1.30 16.26
C ARG A 279 28.60 -0.66 15.41
N THR A 280 27.62 -1.45 15.02
CA THR A 280 26.42 -0.98 14.33
C THR A 280 25.20 -1.28 15.17
N HIS A 281 24.13 -0.49 15.00
CA HIS A 281 22.85 -0.75 15.63
C HIS A 281 21.68 -0.19 14.79
N PRO A 282 20.51 -0.80 14.84
CA PRO A 282 19.32 -0.24 14.21
C PRO A 282 19.01 1.18 14.69
N GLY A 283 18.73 2.09 13.77
CA GLY A 283 18.54 3.52 14.01
C GLY A 283 19.78 4.36 13.82
N GLN A 284 20.96 3.77 13.66
CA GLN A 284 22.20 4.52 13.37
C GLN A 284 22.12 5.11 11.97
N GLU A 285 22.41 6.43 11.89
CA GLU A 285 22.57 7.16 10.65
C GLU A 285 24.00 7.03 10.14
N LEU A 286 24.14 6.92 8.83
CA LEU A 286 25.42 6.78 8.17
C LEU A 286 25.31 7.22 6.70
N GLU A 287 26.42 7.34 6.03
CA GLU A 287 26.44 7.48 4.58
C GLU A 287 27.03 6.23 3.92
N ILE A 288 26.48 5.88 2.78
CA ILE A 288 26.93 4.76 1.97
C ILE A 288 27.41 5.25 0.60
N ARG A 289 28.38 4.55 0.03
CA ARG A 289 28.90 4.79 -1.31
C ARG A 289 28.65 3.56 -2.16
N LEU A 290 27.98 3.77 -3.29
CA LEU A 290 27.66 2.70 -4.23
C LEU A 290 28.75 2.61 -5.31
N GLY A 291 29.08 1.37 -5.70
CA GLY A 291 29.99 1.09 -6.78
C GLY A 291 29.26 0.83 -8.09
N LYS A 292 29.60 -0.28 -8.75
CA LYS A 292 28.94 -0.66 -10.00
C LYS A 292 27.46 -0.95 -9.76
N VAL A 293 26.61 -0.30 -10.55
CA VAL A 293 25.16 -0.47 -10.51
C VAL A 293 24.71 -1.13 -11.80
N HIS A 294 24.00 -2.23 -11.68
CA HIS A 294 23.48 -3.06 -12.77
C HIS A 294 21.95 -3.12 -12.74
N PRO A 295 21.23 -2.12 -13.34
CA PRO A 295 19.77 -2.03 -13.23
C PRO A 295 19.03 -3.28 -13.74
N LEU A 296 19.46 -3.85 -14.87
CA LEU A 296 18.83 -5.06 -15.44
C LEU A 296 19.01 -6.31 -14.59
N GLN A 297 20.13 -6.44 -13.91
CA GLN A 297 20.40 -7.54 -12.98
C GLN A 297 19.78 -7.29 -11.60
N ASN A 298 19.17 -6.12 -11.39
CA ASN A 298 18.64 -5.69 -10.10
C ASN A 298 19.71 -5.72 -8.99
N ASP A 299 20.94 -5.38 -9.35
CA ASP A 299 22.10 -5.52 -8.50
C ASP A 299 22.96 -4.24 -8.48
N PHE A 300 23.68 -4.06 -7.38
CA PHE A 300 24.66 -3.00 -7.20
C PHE A 300 25.68 -3.41 -6.14
N GLN A 301 26.84 -2.80 -6.18
CA GLN A 301 27.91 -3.04 -5.22
C GLN A 301 27.92 -1.93 -4.17
N LEU A 302 27.94 -2.28 -2.88
CA LEU A 302 28.32 -1.36 -1.82
C LEU A 302 29.86 -1.31 -1.75
N LEU A 303 30.44 -0.12 -1.82
CA LEU A 303 31.89 0.06 -1.74
C LEU A 303 32.33 0.28 -0.30
N GLU A 304 31.76 1.27 0.36
CA GLU A 304 32.14 1.68 1.69
C GLU A 304 31.01 2.40 2.41
N THR A 305 31.17 2.52 3.70
CA THR A 305 30.27 3.25 4.59
C THR A 305 31.08 4.19 5.47
N ARG A 306 30.46 5.28 5.92
CA ARG A 306 31.04 6.17 6.93
C ARG A 306 29.98 6.64 7.91
N GLU A 307 30.37 6.86 9.14
CA GLU A 307 29.53 7.48 10.17
C GLU A 307 29.38 8.98 9.87
N ILE A 308 28.21 9.53 10.24
CA ILE A 308 27.91 10.97 10.13
C ILE A 308 28.27 11.66 11.43
#